data_a04951e3ca059dc9ebff6bd438133f79
#
_entry.id   a04951e3ca059dc9ebff6bd438133f79
#
_cell.length_a   1.000
_cell.length_b   1.000
_cell.length_c   1.000
_cell.angle_alpha   90.00
_cell.angle_beta   90.00
_cell.angle_gamma   90.00
#
_symmetry.space_group_name_H-M   'P 1'
#
loop_
_entity.id
_entity.type
_entity.pdbx_description
1 polymer ?
#
loop_
_entity_poly.entity_id
_entity_poly.type
_entity_poly.pdbx_seq_one_letter_code
_entity_poly.pdbx_strand_id
1 'polypeptide(L)'
;LDLTEEWNKVADTQLITGVTVVRKEYAEEHPDVVAAFLTDYAKSVEAANTDLDGTAALCEEQGVVAKAAIAKKALPNCNIVCLTGDELKTNASAYLQVLFDADPKAVGGAMPGDDFYWTAE
;
A
#
# COMPACT_ATOMS: atom_id res chain seq x y z
N LEU A 1 -13.39 -8.15 14.89
CA LEU A 1 -12.65 -8.97 13.91
C LEU A 1 -11.63 -8.08 13.22
N ASP A 2 -10.36 -8.42 13.29
CA ASP A 2 -9.28 -7.77 12.56
C ASP A 2 -8.91 -8.65 11.34
N LEU A 3 -9.07 -8.10 10.13
CA LEU A 3 -8.84 -8.88 8.90
C LEU A 3 -7.37 -9.20 8.70
N THR A 4 -6.44 -8.37 9.17
CA THR A 4 -5.00 -8.65 9.11
C THR A 4 -4.65 -9.83 10.01
N GLU A 5 -5.19 -9.89 11.21
CA GLU A 5 -5.01 -11.03 12.11
C GLU A 5 -5.60 -12.32 11.53
N GLU A 6 -6.77 -12.24 10.90
CA GLU A 6 -7.39 -13.42 10.25
C GLU A 6 -6.60 -13.88 9.03
N TRP A 7 -6.08 -12.95 8.22
CA TRP A 7 -5.21 -13.28 7.09
C TRP A 7 -3.93 -14.00 7.54
N ASN A 8 -3.27 -13.51 8.58
CA ASN A 8 -2.04 -14.11 9.12
C ASN A 8 -2.22 -15.53 9.67
N LYS A 9 -3.47 -15.99 9.88
CA LYS A 9 -3.74 -17.38 10.28
C LYS A 9 -3.77 -18.36 9.09
N VAL A 10 -3.95 -17.85 7.89
CA VAL A 10 -4.19 -18.67 6.69
C VAL A 10 -3.20 -18.43 5.55
N ALA A 11 -2.35 -17.42 5.66
CA ALA A 11 -1.36 -17.05 4.65
C ALA A 11 -0.04 -16.57 5.29
N ASP A 12 1.06 -16.87 4.63
CA ASP A 12 2.43 -16.45 5.03
C ASP A 12 2.81 -15.09 4.41
N THR A 13 1.84 -14.39 3.79
CA THR A 13 2.01 -13.10 3.12
C THR A 13 1.22 -12.02 3.85
N GLN A 14 1.52 -10.75 3.56
CA GLN A 14 0.78 -9.64 4.13
C GLN A 14 -0.55 -9.41 3.40
N LEU A 15 -1.58 -9.00 4.13
CA LEU A 15 -2.84 -8.55 3.55
C LEU A 15 -2.64 -7.16 2.91
N ILE A 16 -2.77 -7.07 1.59
CA ILE A 16 -2.64 -5.82 0.85
C ILE A 16 -4.03 -5.31 0.44
N THR A 17 -4.53 -4.30 1.13
CA THR A 17 -5.86 -3.73 0.85
C THR A 17 -5.83 -2.41 0.09
N GLY A 18 -4.68 -1.75 0.01
CA GLY A 18 -4.49 -0.50 -0.71
C GLY A 18 -3.09 -0.42 -1.32
N VAL A 19 -3.01 0.14 -2.53
CA VAL A 19 -1.75 0.29 -3.25
C VAL A 19 -1.68 1.66 -3.94
N THR A 20 -0.47 2.15 -4.16
CA THR A 20 -0.23 3.27 -5.07
C THR A 20 -0.06 2.74 -6.48
N VAL A 21 -0.71 3.38 -7.44
CA VAL A 21 -0.61 3.03 -8.87
C VAL A 21 -0.05 4.21 -9.67
N VAL A 22 0.66 3.88 -10.73
CA VAL A 22 1.17 4.84 -11.73
C VAL A 22 0.79 4.36 -13.12
N ARG A 23 0.56 5.29 -14.06
CA ARG A 23 0.34 4.91 -15.45
C ARG A 23 1.63 4.34 -16.04
N LYS A 24 1.53 3.22 -16.77
CA LYS A 24 2.67 2.52 -17.35
C LYS A 24 3.55 3.43 -18.20
N GLU A 25 2.94 4.16 -19.13
CA GLU A 25 3.65 5.09 -20.01
C GLU A 25 4.42 6.15 -19.22
N TYR A 26 3.80 6.70 -18.17
CA TYR A 26 4.46 7.70 -17.32
C TYR A 26 5.66 7.11 -16.57
N ALA A 27 5.52 5.89 -16.06
CA ALA A 27 6.61 5.22 -15.34
C ALA A 27 7.80 4.88 -16.28
N GLU A 28 7.51 4.48 -17.52
CA GLU A 28 8.52 4.21 -18.55
C GLU A 28 9.24 5.48 -19.03
N GLU A 29 8.53 6.60 -19.15
CA GLU A 29 9.09 7.90 -19.58
C GLU A 29 9.84 8.62 -18.45
N HIS A 30 9.46 8.39 -17.18
CA HIS A 30 9.96 9.13 -16.01
C HIS A 30 10.35 8.20 -14.85
N PRO A 31 11.23 7.22 -15.07
CA PRO A 31 11.60 6.25 -14.03
C PRO A 31 12.29 6.90 -12.82
N ASP A 32 13.05 7.97 -13.05
CA ASP A 32 13.71 8.76 -12.01
C ASP A 32 12.71 9.48 -11.09
N VAL A 33 11.60 9.97 -11.66
CA VAL A 33 10.53 10.60 -10.88
C VAL A 33 9.81 9.57 -10.00
N VAL A 34 9.56 8.36 -10.54
CA VAL A 34 8.96 7.27 -9.77
C VAL A 34 9.88 6.85 -8.63
N ALA A 35 11.18 6.70 -8.87
CA ALA A 35 12.15 6.36 -7.84
C ALA A 35 12.23 7.43 -6.73
N ALA A 36 12.25 8.72 -7.11
CA ALA A 36 12.23 9.82 -6.16
C ALA A 36 10.94 9.82 -5.32
N PHE A 37 9.79 9.62 -5.96
CA PHE A 37 8.50 9.49 -5.27
C PHE A 37 8.53 8.35 -4.24
N LEU A 38 9.00 7.16 -4.61
CA LEU A 38 9.08 6.02 -3.70
C LEU A 38 9.99 6.30 -2.49
N THR A 39 11.10 7.01 -2.73
CA THR A 39 12.00 7.43 -1.65
C THR A 39 11.30 8.35 -0.64
N ASP A 40 10.56 9.34 -1.11
CA ASP A 40 9.84 10.29 -0.25
C ASP A 40 8.60 9.65 0.38
N TYR A 41 7.94 8.74 -0.33
CA TYR A 41 6.84 7.95 0.19
C TYR A 41 7.27 7.06 1.37
N ALA A 42 8.42 6.39 1.25
CA ALA A 42 8.99 5.59 2.34
C ALA A 42 9.27 6.44 3.60
N LYS A 43 9.85 7.64 3.44
CA LYS A 43 10.07 8.59 4.55
C LYS A 43 8.75 9.04 5.18
N SER A 44 7.72 9.28 4.36
CA SER A 44 6.39 9.68 4.84
C SER A 44 5.75 8.56 5.66
N VAL A 45 5.87 7.31 5.22
CA VAL A 45 5.39 6.13 5.97
C VAL A 45 6.17 5.96 7.28
N GLU A 46 7.49 6.14 7.27
CA GLU A 46 8.31 6.12 8.48
C GLU A 46 7.86 7.20 9.48
N ALA A 47 7.65 8.43 9.01
CA ALA A 47 7.15 9.52 9.84
C ALA A 47 5.76 9.20 10.44
N ALA A 48 4.85 8.62 9.65
CA ALA A 48 3.53 8.21 10.12
C ALA A 48 3.58 7.17 11.25
N ASN A 49 4.61 6.31 11.27
CA ASN A 49 4.79 5.27 12.28
C ASN A 49 5.62 5.74 13.49
N THR A 50 6.46 6.77 13.35
CA THR A 50 7.38 7.23 14.41
C THR A 50 6.97 8.55 15.05
N ASP A 51 6.26 9.43 14.33
CA ASP A 51 5.72 10.71 14.80
C ASP A 51 4.20 10.76 14.66
N LEU A 52 3.52 10.06 15.54
CA LEU A 52 2.06 9.96 15.54
C LEU A 52 1.37 11.31 15.74
N ASP A 53 1.93 12.18 16.59
CA ASP A 53 1.32 13.48 16.91
C ASP A 53 1.47 14.46 15.74
N GLY A 54 2.66 14.53 15.14
CA GLY A 54 2.92 15.34 13.95
C GLY A 54 2.10 14.86 12.75
N THR A 55 2.07 13.56 12.51
CA THR A 55 1.26 12.97 11.43
C THR A 55 -0.23 13.24 11.62
N ALA A 56 -0.75 13.09 12.83
CA ALA A 56 -2.16 13.34 13.12
C ALA A 56 -2.53 14.83 12.89
N ALA A 57 -1.63 15.75 13.27
CA ALA A 57 -1.82 17.19 13.02
C ALA A 57 -1.83 17.50 11.50
N LEU A 58 -0.91 16.91 10.74
CA LEU A 58 -0.87 17.06 9.28
C LEU A 58 -2.13 16.48 8.61
N CYS A 59 -2.65 15.34 9.08
CA CYS A 59 -3.89 14.77 8.57
C CYS A 59 -5.10 15.71 8.74
N GLU A 60 -5.16 16.46 9.84
CA GLU A 60 -6.19 17.49 10.04
C GLU A 60 -5.94 18.70 9.13
N GLU A 61 -4.72 19.22 9.10
CA GLU A 61 -4.34 20.39 8.30
C GLU A 61 -4.61 20.17 6.81
N GLN A 62 -4.29 18.96 6.29
CA GLN A 62 -4.50 18.60 4.89
C GLN A 62 -5.92 18.10 4.59
N GLY A 63 -6.80 18.09 5.56
CA GLY A 63 -8.19 17.69 5.39
C GLY A 63 -8.42 16.19 5.14
N VAL A 64 -7.45 15.34 5.47
CA VAL A 64 -7.58 13.87 5.39
C VAL A 64 -8.59 13.37 6.42
N VAL A 65 -8.59 13.96 7.60
CA VAL A 65 -9.59 13.72 8.66
C VAL A 65 -10.05 15.04 9.27
N ALA A 66 -11.24 15.03 9.87
CA ALA A 66 -11.82 16.24 10.44
C ALA A 66 -11.10 16.78 11.69
N LYS A 67 -10.39 15.92 12.42
CA LYS A 67 -9.67 16.27 13.68
C LYS A 67 -8.46 15.37 13.89
N ALA A 68 -7.34 15.94 14.30
CA ALA A 68 -6.10 15.23 14.65
C ALA A 68 -6.34 14.12 15.70
N ALA A 69 -7.21 14.35 16.66
CA ALA A 69 -7.55 13.34 17.67
C ALA A 69 -8.16 12.05 17.08
N ILE A 70 -8.84 12.14 15.94
CA ILE A 70 -9.37 10.97 15.21
C ILE A 70 -8.21 10.23 14.54
N ALA A 71 -7.36 10.95 13.81
CA ALA A 71 -6.16 10.39 13.18
C ALA A 71 -5.27 9.69 14.20
N LYS A 72 -4.99 10.33 15.33
CA LYS A 72 -4.15 9.76 16.40
C LYS A 72 -4.66 8.42 16.92
N LYS A 73 -5.98 8.21 16.97
CA LYS A 73 -6.59 6.94 17.39
C LYS A 73 -6.58 5.88 16.28
N ALA A 74 -6.72 6.31 15.02
CA ALA A 74 -6.86 5.41 13.89
C ALA A 74 -5.50 4.91 13.36
N LEU A 75 -4.51 5.79 13.23
CA LEU A 75 -3.21 5.52 12.60
C LEU A 75 -2.52 4.25 13.11
N PRO A 76 -2.47 3.96 14.44
CA PRO A 76 -1.84 2.74 14.94
C PRO A 76 -2.48 1.44 14.44
N ASN A 77 -3.73 1.50 13.96
CA ASN A 77 -4.49 0.35 13.48
C ASN A 77 -4.66 0.34 11.95
N CYS A 78 -4.03 1.29 11.24
CA CYS A 78 -4.14 1.38 9.78
C CYS A 78 -3.14 0.48 9.04
N ASN A 79 -2.17 -0.13 9.74
CA ASN A 79 -1.13 -0.97 9.14
C ASN A 79 -0.43 -0.27 7.96
N ILE A 80 0.00 0.99 8.17
CA ILE A 80 0.63 1.81 7.13
C ILE A 80 2.05 1.29 6.90
N VAL A 81 2.29 0.77 5.69
CA VAL A 81 3.58 0.21 5.27
C VAL A 81 3.98 0.73 3.89
N CYS A 82 5.27 0.68 3.58
CA CYS A 82 5.81 0.95 2.26
C CYS A 82 6.48 -0.32 1.75
N LEU A 83 5.74 -1.12 1.00
CA LEU A 83 6.28 -2.29 0.31
C LEU A 83 6.58 -1.91 -1.14
N THR A 84 7.76 -2.30 -1.64
CA THR A 84 8.20 -2.00 -3.01
C THR A 84 8.86 -3.24 -3.63
N GLY A 85 9.14 -3.20 -4.93
CA GLY A 85 9.87 -4.23 -5.63
C GLY A 85 9.26 -5.63 -5.49
N ASP A 86 10.13 -6.63 -5.31
CA ASP A 86 9.72 -8.04 -5.21
C ASP A 86 8.87 -8.34 -3.97
N GLU A 87 9.07 -7.61 -2.87
CA GLU A 87 8.24 -7.77 -1.67
C GLU A 87 6.80 -7.36 -1.94
N LEU A 88 6.58 -6.19 -2.56
CA LEU A 88 5.24 -5.76 -2.98
C LEU A 88 4.62 -6.76 -3.94
N LYS A 89 5.36 -7.17 -4.97
CA LYS A 89 4.90 -8.13 -5.98
C LYS A 89 4.44 -9.44 -5.34
N THR A 90 5.25 -10.01 -4.45
CA THR A 90 4.94 -11.27 -3.77
C THR A 90 3.65 -11.15 -2.94
N ASN A 91 3.53 -10.12 -2.11
CA ASN A 91 2.37 -9.95 -1.24
C ASN A 91 1.10 -9.57 -2.03
N ALA A 92 1.22 -8.65 -3.00
CA ALA A 92 0.08 -8.22 -3.80
C ALA A 92 -0.44 -9.35 -4.71
N SER A 93 0.44 -10.13 -5.37
CA SER A 93 0.02 -11.25 -6.21
C SER A 93 -0.66 -12.35 -5.40
N ALA A 94 -0.19 -12.64 -4.20
CA ALA A 94 -0.84 -13.61 -3.31
C ALA A 94 -2.26 -13.18 -2.93
N TYR A 95 -2.44 -11.90 -2.61
CA TYR A 95 -3.78 -11.36 -2.32
C TYR A 95 -4.69 -11.37 -3.55
N LEU A 96 -4.18 -10.95 -4.72
CA LEU A 96 -4.93 -10.99 -5.97
C LEU A 96 -5.32 -12.42 -6.36
N GLN A 97 -4.47 -13.42 -6.07
CA GLN A 97 -4.78 -14.83 -6.32
C GLN A 97 -5.99 -15.29 -5.48
N VAL A 98 -6.06 -14.91 -4.21
CA VAL A 98 -7.22 -15.23 -3.37
C VAL A 98 -8.51 -14.60 -3.93
N LEU A 99 -8.43 -13.35 -4.41
CA LEU A 99 -9.57 -12.70 -5.05
C LEU A 99 -9.96 -13.39 -6.37
N PHE A 100 -8.97 -13.77 -7.19
CA PHE A 100 -9.19 -14.48 -8.44
C PHE A 100 -9.85 -15.84 -8.24
N ASP A 101 -9.39 -16.61 -7.24
CA ASP A 101 -9.94 -17.93 -6.92
C ASP A 101 -11.39 -17.83 -6.42
N ALA A 102 -11.73 -16.75 -5.71
CA ALA A 102 -13.09 -16.51 -5.25
C ALA A 102 -14.02 -16.01 -6.37
N ASP A 103 -13.57 -15.05 -7.17
CA ASP A 103 -14.27 -14.51 -8.35
C ASP A 103 -13.25 -13.89 -9.32
N PRO A 104 -12.94 -14.54 -10.48
CA PRO A 104 -12.01 -13.99 -11.47
C PRO A 104 -12.33 -12.56 -11.92
N LYS A 105 -13.60 -12.17 -11.90
CA LYS A 105 -14.00 -10.80 -12.29
C LYS A 105 -13.51 -9.74 -11.31
N ALA A 106 -13.25 -10.09 -10.06
CA ALA A 106 -12.72 -9.17 -9.06
C ALA A 106 -11.34 -8.61 -9.43
N VAL A 107 -10.59 -9.33 -10.27
CA VAL A 107 -9.26 -8.93 -10.78
C VAL A 107 -9.23 -8.71 -12.30
N GLY A 108 -10.39 -8.44 -12.90
CA GLY A 108 -10.49 -8.16 -14.34
C GLY A 108 -10.54 -9.39 -15.25
N GLY A 109 -10.75 -10.60 -14.70
CA GLY A 109 -10.91 -11.86 -15.43
C GLY A 109 -9.62 -12.65 -15.65
N ALA A 110 -8.46 -12.06 -15.36
CA ALA A 110 -7.16 -12.73 -15.43
C ALA A 110 -6.21 -12.15 -14.38
N MET A 111 -5.29 -12.99 -13.90
CA MET A 111 -4.20 -12.48 -13.05
C MET A 111 -3.29 -11.56 -13.84
N PRO A 112 -2.80 -10.46 -13.24
CA PRO A 112 -1.87 -9.56 -13.91
C PRO A 112 -0.52 -10.24 -14.19
N GLY A 113 0.12 -9.86 -15.29
CA GLY A 113 1.48 -10.27 -15.63
C GLY A 113 2.56 -9.54 -14.83
N ASP A 114 3.81 -9.91 -15.05
CA ASP A 114 4.95 -9.33 -14.33
C ASP A 114 5.12 -7.83 -14.56
N ASP A 115 4.73 -7.35 -15.74
CA ASP A 115 4.77 -5.94 -16.13
C ASP A 115 3.72 -5.04 -15.43
N PHE A 116 2.85 -5.62 -14.62
CA PHE A 116 1.91 -4.90 -13.76
C PHE A 116 2.61 -4.31 -12.52
N TYR A 117 3.71 -4.91 -12.09
CA TYR A 117 4.41 -4.52 -10.88
C TYR A 117 5.64 -3.67 -11.21
N TRP A 118 5.80 -2.54 -10.52
CA TRP A 118 7.02 -1.75 -10.59
C TRP A 118 8.10 -2.40 -9.73
N THR A 119 9.11 -2.99 -10.37
CA THR A 119 10.25 -3.67 -9.72
C THR A 119 11.59 -3.05 -10.07
N ALA A 120 11.61 -1.88 -10.73
CA ALA A 120 12.87 -1.18 -11.01
C ALA A 120 13.50 -0.70 -9.70
N GLU A 121 14.80 -0.95 -9.58
CA GLU A 121 15.65 -0.51 -8.46
C GLU A 121 15.98 0.98 -8.55
#